data_392590abbb36d8a295896a2be6e1bc84
#
_entry.id   392590abbb36d8a295896a2be6e1bc84
#
_cell.length_a   1.000
_cell.length_b   1.000
_cell.length_c   1.000
_cell.angle_alpha   90.00
_cell.angle_beta   90.00
_cell.angle_gamma   90.00
#
_symmetry.space_group_name_H-M   'P 1'
#
loop_
_entity.id
_entity.type
_entity.pdbx_description
1 polymer ?
#
loop_
_entity_poly.entity_id
_entity_poly.type
_entity_poly.pdbx_seq_one_letter_code
_entity_poly.pdbx_strand_id
1 'polypeptide(L)'
;MKEVKCEFEHSFEDVSDIKGVLSKIGATMAVLKMLPKNANDKNQVYIASDLNILHPTFALTFQDRGQSESTTKRQSDPNKVIPEAVFDSFHWLTTDNKQVQAKGVKAILYAQYPEARLSGFQTVENTMPRSMSIEYTKQADVPKRLLVLANLPGGAAVGIMVVAPSDSLVDEVNNLLSFNGSRICKKLIIDQDGSTKLAKILKDIVGKTFDGCRYDKHGNTIPFRGTQVCGYTLEHACEIIPNSDKNGDIFGIELKTHTQKKVTLFTPEPDFGDYKDDYASFMKTNGYQDTQGNWRLTGVHKANILSKKSGLTLKVRAKKYVKESKEWIETDYDPETCSTAKMDYMDVVLVNSENHITAGWSYERLMNCWGAKHNEVVYIPASKQENSNEEKREEGYAFEVTFGEKIMWCKNTTADQLFKAIHEGTIFLDPAPKLHATDPSQNKRRSQWRVNDIAKAATTLYEEVLFRELATE
;
A
#
# COMPACT_ATOMS: atom_id res chain seq x y z
N MET A 1 -19.32 23.41 -21.00
CA MET A 1 -20.22 22.40 -20.33
C MET A 1 -19.51 21.06 -20.37
N LYS A 2 -19.63 20.26 -19.32
CA LYS A 2 -19.10 18.89 -19.33
C LYS A 2 -20.06 18.04 -20.18
N GLU A 3 -19.54 17.36 -21.18
CA GLU A 3 -20.35 16.43 -21.97
C GLU A 3 -20.61 15.16 -21.15
N VAL A 4 -21.87 14.79 -21.01
CA VAL A 4 -22.28 13.56 -20.34
C VAL A 4 -22.71 12.52 -21.35
N LYS A 5 -22.25 11.27 -21.19
CA LYS A 5 -22.49 10.19 -22.13
C LYS A 5 -23.16 9.00 -21.45
N CYS A 6 -24.14 8.42 -22.13
CA CYS A 6 -24.81 7.20 -21.68
C CYS A 6 -24.03 5.93 -22.04
N GLU A 7 -23.05 6.00 -22.93
CA GLU A 7 -22.24 4.86 -23.35
C GLU A 7 -21.46 4.17 -22.21
N PHE A 8 -21.33 4.83 -21.05
CA PHE A 8 -20.74 4.27 -19.84
C PHE A 8 -21.76 3.61 -18.89
N GLU A 9 -23.05 3.61 -19.25
CA GLU A 9 -24.15 3.15 -18.39
C GLU A 9 -24.61 1.76 -18.85
N HIS A 10 -24.23 0.76 -18.08
CA HIS A 10 -24.56 -0.64 -18.35
C HIS A 10 -25.87 -1.04 -17.70
N SER A 11 -26.49 -2.09 -18.25
CA SER A 11 -27.60 -2.81 -17.65
C SER A 11 -27.18 -4.28 -17.51
N PHE A 12 -27.35 -4.84 -16.31
CA PHE A 12 -27.06 -6.23 -15.99
C PHE A 12 -28.26 -6.81 -15.25
N GLU A 13 -28.55 -8.09 -15.48
CA GLU A 13 -29.63 -8.80 -14.81
C GLU A 13 -29.19 -9.32 -13.44
N ASP A 14 -27.93 -9.82 -13.36
CA ASP A 14 -27.35 -10.42 -12.17
C ASP A 14 -25.84 -10.15 -12.05
N VAL A 15 -25.24 -10.65 -10.97
CA VAL A 15 -23.79 -10.53 -10.69
C VAL A 15 -22.95 -11.34 -11.68
N SER A 16 -23.52 -12.41 -12.30
CA SER A 16 -22.82 -13.23 -13.28
C SER A 16 -22.56 -12.46 -14.58
N ASP A 17 -23.49 -11.62 -15.00
CA ASP A 17 -23.31 -10.71 -16.13
C ASP A 17 -22.14 -9.75 -15.91
N ILE A 18 -22.07 -9.16 -14.72
CA ILE A 18 -20.95 -8.29 -14.32
C ILE A 18 -19.63 -9.05 -14.41
N LYS A 19 -19.58 -10.27 -13.85
CA LYS A 19 -18.40 -11.16 -13.94
C LYS A 19 -18.00 -11.46 -15.38
N GLY A 20 -19.01 -11.76 -16.23
CA GLY A 20 -18.77 -12.10 -17.63
C GLY A 20 -18.11 -10.95 -18.42
N VAL A 21 -18.55 -9.72 -18.21
CA VAL A 21 -17.94 -8.53 -18.84
C VAL A 21 -16.53 -8.28 -18.29
N LEU A 22 -16.36 -8.31 -16.97
CA LEU A 22 -15.11 -8.02 -16.30
C LEU A 22 -14.02 -9.09 -16.58
N SER A 23 -14.41 -10.35 -16.66
CA SER A 23 -13.50 -11.46 -17.03
C SER A 23 -12.90 -11.27 -18.41
N LYS A 24 -13.69 -10.79 -19.39
CA LYS A 24 -13.21 -10.54 -20.76
C LYS A 24 -12.10 -9.50 -20.86
N ILE A 25 -12.05 -8.57 -19.92
CA ILE A 25 -11.00 -7.55 -19.85
C ILE A 25 -9.85 -7.93 -18.90
N GLY A 26 -9.87 -9.16 -18.36
CA GLY A 26 -8.80 -9.67 -17.49
C GLY A 26 -8.88 -9.20 -16.05
N ALA A 27 -10.02 -8.67 -15.60
CA ALA A 27 -10.20 -8.31 -14.20
C ALA A 27 -10.25 -9.56 -13.31
N THR A 28 -9.66 -9.49 -12.13
CA THR A 28 -9.67 -10.60 -11.15
C THR A 28 -10.60 -10.31 -9.97
N MET A 29 -10.83 -9.05 -9.67
CA MET A 29 -11.68 -8.60 -8.58
C MET A 29 -12.35 -7.26 -8.92
N ALA A 30 -13.52 -7.02 -8.33
CA ALA A 30 -14.18 -5.72 -8.36
C ALA A 30 -14.71 -5.31 -7.00
N VAL A 31 -14.72 -4.00 -6.78
CA VAL A 31 -15.37 -3.34 -5.64
C VAL A 31 -16.73 -2.81 -6.13
N LEU A 32 -17.80 -3.22 -5.48
CA LEU A 32 -19.15 -2.83 -5.82
C LEU A 32 -19.72 -1.89 -4.76
N LYS A 33 -20.32 -0.78 -5.20
CA LYS A 33 -20.91 0.18 -4.29
C LYS A 33 -22.25 0.72 -4.81
N MET A 34 -23.31 0.47 -4.05
CA MET A 34 -24.58 1.15 -4.26
C MET A 34 -24.42 2.64 -3.97
N LEU A 35 -24.80 3.48 -4.94
CA LEU A 35 -24.75 4.93 -4.81
C LEU A 35 -26.12 5.45 -4.36
N PRO A 36 -26.21 6.07 -3.18
CA PRO A 36 -27.44 6.72 -2.74
C PRO A 36 -27.70 7.99 -3.56
N LYS A 37 -28.93 8.49 -3.51
CA LYS A 37 -29.24 9.85 -3.95
C LYS A 37 -28.37 10.80 -3.15
N ASN A 38 -27.57 11.61 -3.84
CA ASN A 38 -26.71 12.58 -3.17
C ASN A 38 -27.32 13.98 -3.27
N ALA A 39 -27.63 14.57 -2.12
CA ALA A 39 -28.16 15.93 -2.03
C ALA A 39 -27.05 17.01 -2.09
N ASN A 40 -25.78 16.63 -2.12
CA ASN A 40 -24.65 17.56 -2.09
C ASN A 40 -24.32 18.10 -3.49
N ASP A 41 -23.80 19.32 -3.56
CA ASP A 41 -23.35 19.97 -4.79
C ASP A 41 -22.17 19.29 -5.49
N LYS A 42 -21.57 18.28 -4.87
CA LYS A 42 -20.42 17.56 -5.39
C LYS A 42 -20.73 16.07 -5.42
N ASN A 43 -20.68 15.49 -6.60
CA ASN A 43 -20.91 14.07 -6.79
C ASN A 43 -19.67 13.29 -6.33
N GLN A 44 -19.54 13.09 -5.04
CA GLN A 44 -18.45 12.37 -4.41
C GLN A 44 -18.91 10.98 -3.97
N VAL A 45 -18.10 9.97 -4.23
CA VAL A 45 -18.40 8.59 -3.86
C VAL A 45 -17.61 8.24 -2.59
N TYR A 46 -18.33 7.97 -1.51
CA TYR A 46 -17.74 7.50 -0.25
C TYR A 46 -17.39 6.02 -0.36
N ILE A 47 -16.18 5.64 0.05
CA ILE A 47 -15.72 4.24 -0.04
C ILE A 47 -15.49 3.66 1.35
N ALA A 48 -14.76 4.36 2.20
CA ALA A 48 -14.34 3.88 3.51
C ALA A 48 -13.84 5.02 4.39
N SER A 49 -13.46 4.70 5.61
CA SER A 49 -12.77 5.59 6.53
C SER A 49 -11.25 5.62 6.33
N ASP A 50 -10.67 4.63 5.65
CA ASP A 50 -9.23 4.50 5.41
C ASP A 50 -8.95 4.37 3.91
N LEU A 51 -7.99 5.17 3.40
CA LEU A 51 -7.53 5.13 2.01
C LEU A 51 -6.79 3.82 1.69
N ASN A 52 -6.14 3.25 2.69
CA ASN A 52 -5.28 2.08 2.53
C ASN A 52 -6.04 0.83 2.03
N ILE A 53 -7.34 0.75 2.28
CA ILE A 53 -8.15 -0.40 1.85
C ILE A 53 -8.21 -0.59 0.33
N LEU A 54 -7.88 0.46 -0.44
CA LEU A 54 -7.88 0.42 -1.90
C LEU A 54 -6.59 -0.18 -2.48
N HIS A 55 -5.48 -0.09 -1.75
CA HIS A 55 -4.17 -0.55 -2.20
C HIS A 55 -4.09 -2.01 -2.65
N PRO A 56 -4.79 -2.94 -1.99
CA PRO A 56 -4.72 -4.35 -2.38
C PRO A 56 -5.25 -4.62 -3.78
N THR A 57 -6.06 -3.71 -4.27
CA THR A 57 -6.83 -3.92 -5.50
C THR A 57 -6.32 -3.06 -6.63
N PHE A 58 -5.82 -1.86 -6.32
CA PHE A 58 -5.47 -0.85 -7.32
C PHE A 58 -4.07 -0.29 -7.10
N ALA A 59 -3.39 0.00 -8.20
CA ALA A 59 -2.16 0.79 -8.18
C ALA A 59 -2.49 2.25 -7.84
N LEU A 60 -1.99 2.71 -6.70
CA LEU A 60 -2.26 4.04 -6.16
C LEU A 60 -0.96 4.73 -5.78
N THR A 61 -0.90 6.03 -6.03
CA THR A 61 0.15 6.90 -5.49
C THR A 61 -0.44 7.82 -4.45
N PHE A 62 0.08 7.74 -3.21
CA PHE A 62 -0.30 8.64 -2.13
C PHE A 62 0.51 9.93 -2.22
N GLN A 63 -0.18 11.04 -2.07
CA GLN A 63 0.43 12.37 -2.11
C GLN A 63 -0.35 13.37 -1.27
N ASP A 64 0.28 14.51 -0.95
CA ASP A 64 -0.44 15.67 -0.45
C ASP A 64 -1.18 16.34 -1.61
N ARG A 65 -2.45 16.61 -1.43
CA ARG A 65 -3.29 17.28 -2.43
C ARG A 65 -2.79 18.67 -2.81
N GLY A 66 -1.98 19.30 -1.98
CA GLY A 66 -1.56 20.68 -2.17
C GLY A 66 -2.71 21.69 -2.11
N GLN A 67 -2.45 22.92 -2.54
CA GLN A 67 -3.48 23.95 -2.68
C GLN A 67 -4.41 23.60 -3.83
N SER A 68 -5.69 23.48 -3.56
CA SER A 68 -6.69 23.29 -4.60
C SER A 68 -7.14 24.66 -5.13
N GLU A 69 -7.29 24.78 -6.44
CA GLU A 69 -7.88 25.95 -7.11
C GLU A 69 -9.39 26.15 -6.82
N SER A 70 -9.98 25.29 -5.99
CA SER A 70 -11.40 25.38 -5.61
C SER A 70 -11.66 26.64 -4.76
N THR A 71 -12.63 27.42 -5.18
CA THR A 71 -13.08 28.69 -4.55
C THR A 71 -13.75 28.55 -3.20
N THR A 72 -13.82 27.37 -2.60
CA THR A 72 -14.38 27.20 -1.26
C THR A 72 -13.42 27.71 -0.19
N LYS A 73 -13.91 28.60 0.66
CA LYS A 73 -13.19 29.34 1.74
C LYS A 73 -12.38 28.51 2.76
N ARG A 74 -12.22 27.19 2.56
CA ARG A 74 -11.54 26.25 3.46
C ARG A 74 -10.08 26.00 3.12
N GLN A 75 -9.53 26.71 2.17
CA GLN A 75 -8.22 26.45 1.59
C GLN A 75 -7.18 27.51 1.85
N SER A 76 -7.41 28.37 2.79
CA SER A 76 -6.52 29.49 3.09
C SER A 76 -5.34 29.13 3.99
N ASP A 77 -5.21 27.89 4.43
CA ASP A 77 -4.05 27.48 5.21
C ASP A 77 -3.02 26.80 4.30
N PRO A 78 -1.89 27.46 4.00
CA PRO A 78 -0.83 26.89 3.16
C PRO A 78 -0.12 25.67 3.81
N ASN A 79 -0.30 25.46 5.12
CA ASN A 79 0.29 24.36 5.86
C ASN A 79 -0.65 23.13 5.97
N LYS A 80 -1.82 23.21 5.37
CA LYS A 80 -2.82 22.15 5.46
C LYS A 80 -2.49 21.00 4.51
N VAL A 81 -2.02 19.89 5.05
CA VAL A 81 -1.86 18.63 4.33
C VAL A 81 -3.22 17.93 4.22
N ILE A 82 -3.60 17.51 3.02
CA ILE A 82 -4.79 16.71 2.77
C ILE A 82 -4.34 15.45 2.02
N PRO A 83 -4.28 14.29 2.68
CA PRO A 83 -3.88 13.05 2.04
C PRO A 83 -4.84 12.67 0.91
N GLU A 84 -4.29 12.32 -0.24
CA GLU A 84 -5.04 11.74 -1.34
C GLU A 84 -4.30 10.54 -1.92
N ALA A 85 -5.07 9.55 -2.40
CA ALA A 85 -4.58 8.42 -3.16
C ALA A 85 -5.06 8.56 -4.60
N VAL A 86 -4.12 8.78 -5.52
CA VAL A 86 -4.40 8.91 -6.96
C VAL A 86 -4.29 7.54 -7.60
N PHE A 87 -5.27 7.15 -8.40
CA PHE A 87 -5.16 5.95 -9.22
C PHE A 87 -4.10 6.18 -10.30
N ASP A 88 -3.10 5.33 -10.37
CA ASP A 88 -2.03 5.44 -11.38
C ASP A 88 -2.60 5.34 -12.79
N SER A 89 -3.67 4.56 -12.97
CA SER A 89 -4.46 4.50 -14.20
C SER A 89 -5.92 4.18 -13.89
N PHE A 90 -6.84 4.92 -14.50
CA PHE A 90 -8.28 4.68 -14.39
C PHE A 90 -8.97 4.87 -15.74
N HIS A 91 -9.84 3.92 -16.10
CA HIS A 91 -10.63 3.97 -17.33
C HIS A 91 -12.12 3.74 -17.04
N TRP A 92 -12.97 4.38 -17.80
CA TRP A 92 -14.38 4.00 -17.87
C TRP A 92 -14.56 2.93 -18.96
N LEU A 93 -15.33 1.90 -18.66
CA LEU A 93 -15.73 0.90 -19.65
C LEU A 93 -17.03 1.34 -20.31
N THR A 94 -17.03 1.40 -21.63
CA THR A 94 -18.25 1.68 -22.41
C THR A 94 -19.04 0.38 -22.63
N THR A 95 -20.30 0.52 -23.01
CA THR A 95 -21.19 -0.63 -23.28
C THR A 95 -20.72 -1.50 -24.46
N ASP A 96 -19.90 -0.97 -25.34
CA ASP A 96 -19.18 -1.71 -26.40
C ASP A 96 -17.79 -2.20 -25.99
N ASN A 97 -17.52 -2.23 -24.66
CA ASN A 97 -16.27 -2.72 -24.05
C ASN A 97 -15.00 -1.94 -24.41
N LYS A 98 -15.11 -0.69 -24.83
CA LYS A 98 -13.94 0.20 -24.97
C LYS A 98 -13.57 0.82 -23.63
N GLN A 99 -12.28 0.98 -23.42
CA GLN A 99 -11.74 1.64 -22.24
C GLN A 99 -11.41 3.10 -22.56
N VAL A 100 -12.03 4.03 -21.86
CA VAL A 100 -11.83 5.49 -22.04
C VAL A 100 -11.14 6.04 -20.80
N GLN A 101 -9.92 6.54 -20.96
CA GLN A 101 -9.08 7.01 -19.86
C GLN A 101 -9.70 8.21 -19.13
N ALA A 102 -9.73 8.17 -17.80
CA ALA A 102 -10.06 9.30 -16.95
C ALA A 102 -8.82 10.15 -16.64
N LYS A 103 -9.01 11.46 -16.42
CA LYS A 103 -7.91 12.42 -16.23
C LYS A 103 -7.13 12.21 -14.93
N GLY A 104 -7.78 11.78 -13.87
CA GLY A 104 -7.15 11.64 -12.56
C GLY A 104 -8.18 11.35 -11.49
N VAL A 105 -8.62 10.08 -11.44
CA VAL A 105 -9.48 9.61 -10.38
C VAL A 105 -8.64 9.45 -9.12
N LYS A 106 -9.18 9.90 -8.00
CA LYS A 106 -8.48 9.88 -6.71
C LYS A 106 -9.45 9.73 -5.56
N ALA A 107 -8.97 9.11 -4.50
CA ALA A 107 -9.63 9.09 -3.21
C ALA A 107 -8.99 10.16 -2.32
N ILE A 108 -9.80 11.01 -1.71
CA ILE A 108 -9.36 12.09 -0.83
C ILE A 108 -9.85 11.78 0.57
N LEU A 109 -8.95 11.82 1.56
CA LEU A 109 -9.30 11.73 2.96
C LEU A 109 -9.68 13.12 3.48
N TYR A 110 -10.94 13.28 3.88
CA TYR A 110 -11.41 14.56 4.43
C TYR A 110 -11.28 14.58 5.94
N ALA A 111 -10.41 15.44 6.42
CA ALA A 111 -10.11 15.64 7.81
C ALA A 111 -11.33 15.96 8.72
N GLN A 112 -12.36 16.58 8.17
CA GLN A 112 -13.56 16.96 8.95
C GLN A 112 -14.58 15.84 9.09
N TYR A 113 -14.47 14.83 8.23
CA TYR A 113 -15.31 13.65 8.20
C TYR A 113 -14.39 12.50 7.82
N PRO A 114 -14.19 11.51 8.68
CA PRO A 114 -13.26 10.41 8.41
C PRO A 114 -13.78 9.52 7.28
N GLU A 115 -13.74 10.07 6.07
CA GLU A 115 -14.29 9.44 4.89
C GLU A 115 -13.37 9.63 3.69
N ALA A 116 -12.97 8.51 3.10
CA ALA A 116 -12.32 8.49 1.81
C ALA A 116 -13.38 8.67 0.71
N ARG A 117 -13.23 9.73 -0.08
CA ARG A 117 -14.18 10.08 -1.14
C ARG A 117 -13.49 10.04 -2.49
N LEU A 118 -14.02 9.25 -3.41
CA LEU A 118 -13.59 9.30 -4.81
C LEU A 118 -14.06 10.57 -5.52
N SER A 119 -13.22 11.09 -6.38
CA SER A 119 -13.51 12.21 -7.27
C SER A 119 -12.63 12.13 -8.52
N GLY A 120 -12.84 13.05 -9.48
CA GLY A 120 -11.99 13.14 -10.69
C GLY A 120 -12.45 12.24 -11.84
N PHE A 121 -13.71 11.89 -11.92
CA PHE A 121 -14.28 10.91 -12.87
C PHE A 121 -14.37 11.38 -14.34
N GLN A 122 -13.86 12.56 -14.65
CA GLN A 122 -13.89 13.09 -16.01
C GLN A 122 -12.82 12.42 -16.88
N THR A 123 -13.20 12.03 -18.11
CA THR A 123 -12.26 11.47 -19.08
C THR A 123 -11.32 12.54 -19.66
N VAL A 124 -10.26 12.09 -20.31
CA VAL A 124 -9.33 13.00 -21.04
C VAL A 124 -10.03 13.81 -22.11
N GLU A 125 -11.12 13.33 -22.67
CA GLU A 125 -11.97 13.99 -23.65
C GLU A 125 -13.01 14.95 -23.03
N ASN A 126 -12.95 15.21 -21.73
CA ASN A 126 -13.92 16.01 -20.97
C ASN A 126 -15.33 15.43 -20.88
N THR A 127 -15.49 14.14 -21.10
CA THR A 127 -16.75 13.42 -20.94
C THR A 127 -16.82 12.73 -19.57
N MET A 128 -18.00 12.29 -19.15
CA MET A 128 -18.20 11.48 -17.93
C MET A 128 -19.50 10.69 -18.03
N PRO A 129 -19.65 9.61 -17.25
CA PRO A 129 -20.96 8.93 -17.16
C PRO A 129 -22.07 9.92 -16.76
N ARG A 130 -23.18 9.90 -17.48
CA ARG A 130 -24.34 10.80 -17.21
C ARG A 130 -24.84 10.64 -15.77
N SER A 131 -24.93 9.41 -15.30
CA SER A 131 -25.38 9.08 -13.94
C SER A 131 -24.43 9.57 -12.83
N MET A 132 -23.21 9.98 -13.20
CA MET A 132 -22.25 10.61 -12.29
C MET A 132 -22.29 12.14 -12.35
N SER A 133 -23.18 12.75 -13.14
CA SER A 133 -23.31 14.21 -13.21
C SER A 133 -24.18 14.76 -12.06
N ILE A 134 -23.96 16.02 -11.72
CA ILE A 134 -24.74 16.72 -10.71
C ILE A 134 -26.17 16.90 -11.19
N GLU A 135 -26.35 17.20 -12.46
CA GLU A 135 -27.65 17.38 -13.09
C GLU A 135 -28.50 16.12 -12.99
N TYR A 136 -27.90 14.95 -13.17
CA TYR A 136 -28.57 13.67 -12.99
C TYR A 136 -29.01 13.44 -11.53
N THR A 137 -28.12 13.72 -10.57
CA THR A 137 -28.38 13.46 -9.15
C THR A 137 -29.35 14.45 -8.50
N LYS A 138 -29.60 15.61 -9.13
CA LYS A 138 -30.58 16.61 -8.70
C LYS A 138 -32.02 16.32 -9.14
N GLN A 139 -32.23 15.35 -10.02
CA GLN A 139 -33.58 14.97 -10.45
C GLN A 139 -34.40 14.43 -9.27
N ALA A 140 -35.72 14.64 -9.30
CA ALA A 140 -36.63 14.23 -8.22
C ALA A 140 -36.59 12.70 -8.02
N ASP A 141 -36.65 11.95 -9.12
CA ASP A 141 -36.69 10.49 -9.13
C ASP A 141 -35.42 9.88 -9.71
N VAL A 142 -34.33 9.95 -8.93
CA VAL A 142 -33.07 9.34 -9.32
C VAL A 142 -33.11 7.84 -9.07
N PRO A 143 -32.97 7.00 -10.11
CA PRO A 143 -32.88 5.55 -9.94
C PRO A 143 -31.69 5.14 -9.06
N LYS A 144 -31.80 3.95 -8.45
CA LYS A 144 -30.64 3.30 -7.82
C LYS A 144 -29.49 3.21 -8.83
N ARG A 145 -28.25 3.38 -8.37
CA ARG A 145 -27.06 3.28 -9.19
C ARG A 145 -26.05 2.38 -8.48
N LEU A 146 -25.36 1.56 -9.26
CA LEU A 146 -24.28 0.73 -8.78
C LEU A 146 -23.00 1.16 -9.49
N LEU A 147 -21.99 1.54 -8.73
CA LEU A 147 -20.61 1.72 -9.20
C LEU A 147 -19.86 0.40 -9.02
N VAL A 148 -19.25 -0.07 -10.10
CA VAL A 148 -18.34 -1.21 -10.11
C VAL A 148 -16.96 -0.71 -10.44
N LEU A 149 -15.99 -0.98 -9.59
CA LEU A 149 -14.57 -0.64 -9.78
C LEU A 149 -13.79 -1.94 -9.86
N ALA A 150 -13.33 -2.32 -11.04
CA ALA A 150 -12.57 -3.55 -11.24
C ALA A 150 -11.08 -3.25 -11.40
N ASN A 151 -10.25 -4.18 -10.94
CA ASN A 151 -8.81 -4.14 -11.19
C ASN A 151 -8.49 -4.79 -12.52
N LEU A 152 -7.47 -4.27 -13.19
CA LEU A 152 -6.82 -4.90 -14.34
C LEU A 152 -5.42 -5.40 -13.98
N PRO A 153 -4.82 -6.26 -14.80
CA PRO A 153 -3.40 -6.60 -14.66
C PRO A 153 -2.53 -5.32 -14.56
N GLY A 154 -1.58 -5.30 -13.63
CA GLY A 154 -0.77 -4.12 -13.34
C GLY A 154 -1.44 -3.10 -12.42
N GLY A 155 -2.63 -3.41 -11.85
CA GLY A 155 -3.30 -2.57 -10.85
C GLY A 155 -4.08 -1.37 -11.42
N ALA A 156 -4.19 -1.23 -12.74
CA ALA A 156 -5.07 -0.24 -13.35
C ALA A 156 -6.53 -0.48 -12.95
N ALA A 157 -7.30 0.59 -12.82
CA ALA A 157 -8.72 0.52 -12.46
C ALA A 157 -9.63 0.72 -13.66
N VAL A 158 -10.73 -0.03 -13.69
CA VAL A 158 -11.83 0.19 -14.63
C VAL A 158 -13.12 0.43 -13.87
N GLY A 159 -13.83 1.51 -14.23
CA GLY A 159 -15.14 1.85 -13.69
C GLY A 159 -16.28 1.46 -14.64
N ILE A 160 -17.35 0.94 -14.09
CA ILE A 160 -18.63 0.68 -14.77
C ILE A 160 -19.74 1.34 -13.95
N MET A 161 -20.67 2.00 -14.62
CA MET A 161 -21.90 2.47 -14.00
C MET A 161 -23.07 1.58 -14.41
N VAL A 162 -23.79 1.04 -13.41
CA VAL A 162 -25.07 0.35 -13.63
C VAL A 162 -26.18 1.26 -13.13
N VAL A 163 -27.12 1.57 -14.02
CA VAL A 163 -28.24 2.48 -13.75
C VAL A 163 -29.52 1.68 -13.65
N ALA A 164 -30.33 1.98 -12.63
CA ALA A 164 -31.58 1.26 -12.35
C ALA A 164 -31.40 -0.27 -12.25
N PRO A 165 -30.40 -0.76 -11.43
CA PRO A 165 -30.27 -2.19 -11.24
C PRO A 165 -31.58 -2.80 -10.71
N SER A 166 -31.90 -4.02 -11.14
CA SER A 166 -33.04 -4.79 -10.65
C SER A 166 -32.94 -5.02 -9.14
N ASP A 167 -34.07 -5.22 -8.47
CA ASP A 167 -34.03 -5.56 -7.05
C ASP A 167 -33.30 -6.89 -6.80
N SER A 168 -33.37 -7.86 -7.72
CA SER A 168 -32.60 -9.11 -7.68
C SER A 168 -31.11 -8.84 -7.68
N LEU A 169 -30.59 -8.03 -8.62
CA LEU A 169 -29.18 -7.67 -8.66
C LEU A 169 -28.74 -6.92 -7.39
N VAL A 170 -29.58 -6.02 -6.88
CA VAL A 170 -29.29 -5.31 -5.61
C VAL A 170 -29.17 -6.28 -4.45
N ASP A 171 -30.05 -7.27 -4.35
CA ASP A 171 -30.02 -8.29 -3.30
C ASP A 171 -28.78 -9.18 -3.43
N GLU A 172 -28.43 -9.62 -4.64
CA GLU A 172 -27.18 -10.35 -4.86
C GLU A 172 -25.95 -9.54 -4.42
N VAL A 173 -25.86 -8.26 -4.82
CA VAL A 173 -24.77 -7.37 -4.42
C VAL A 173 -24.71 -7.20 -2.90
N ASN A 174 -25.85 -7.04 -2.22
CA ASN A 174 -25.88 -6.88 -0.77
C ASN A 174 -25.41 -8.14 -0.03
N ASN A 175 -25.58 -9.32 -0.63
CA ASN A 175 -25.16 -10.61 -0.07
C ASN A 175 -23.68 -10.93 -0.33
N LEU A 176 -22.96 -10.15 -1.16
CA LEU A 176 -21.53 -10.31 -1.34
C LEU A 176 -20.75 -9.99 -0.05
N LEU A 177 -19.52 -10.52 0.03
CA LEU A 177 -18.60 -10.21 1.12
C LEU A 177 -18.28 -8.71 1.16
N SER A 178 -18.04 -8.20 2.35
CA SER A 178 -17.56 -6.82 2.52
C SER A 178 -16.15 -6.68 1.93
N PHE A 179 -15.91 -5.53 1.30
CA PHE A 179 -14.60 -5.22 0.76
C PHE A 179 -13.69 -4.70 1.87
N ASN A 180 -12.68 -5.49 2.25
CA ASN A 180 -11.62 -5.11 3.20
C ASN A 180 -12.13 -4.36 4.44
N GLY A 181 -13.16 -4.91 5.11
CA GLY A 181 -13.76 -4.28 6.29
C GLY A 181 -14.67 -3.08 6.01
N SER A 182 -14.82 -2.64 4.76
CA SER A 182 -15.76 -1.58 4.39
C SER A 182 -17.21 -2.02 4.67
N ARG A 183 -17.96 -1.19 5.39
CA ARG A 183 -19.41 -1.42 5.64
C ARG A 183 -20.28 -1.16 4.43
N ILE A 184 -19.78 -0.42 3.44
CA ILE A 184 -20.56 0.15 2.34
C ILE A 184 -20.11 -0.31 0.95
N CYS A 185 -18.99 -1.00 0.87
CA CYS A 185 -18.48 -1.58 -0.38
C CYS A 185 -18.43 -3.09 -0.27
N LYS A 186 -18.76 -3.73 -1.39
CA LYS A 186 -18.77 -5.19 -1.52
C LYS A 186 -17.65 -5.67 -2.43
N LYS A 187 -17.20 -6.90 -2.22
CA LYS A 187 -16.12 -7.53 -2.98
C LYS A 187 -16.70 -8.58 -3.91
N LEU A 188 -16.41 -8.47 -5.19
CA LEU A 188 -16.74 -9.47 -6.21
C LEU A 188 -15.46 -10.11 -6.73
N ILE A 189 -15.30 -11.40 -6.53
CA ILE A 189 -14.19 -12.19 -7.09
C ILE A 189 -14.63 -12.66 -8.46
N ILE A 190 -13.81 -12.37 -9.50
CA ILE A 190 -14.12 -12.62 -10.90
C ILE A 190 -13.38 -13.86 -11.38
N ASP A 191 -12.08 -13.96 -11.13
CA ASP A 191 -11.24 -15.10 -11.46
C ASP A 191 -10.67 -15.76 -10.20
N GLN A 192 -9.91 -16.85 -10.38
CA GLN A 192 -9.22 -17.46 -9.25
C GLN A 192 -8.40 -16.40 -8.53
N ASP A 193 -8.68 -16.27 -7.24
CA ASP A 193 -7.99 -15.39 -6.32
C ASP A 193 -6.47 -15.58 -6.49
N GLY A 194 -5.73 -14.48 -6.59
CA GLY A 194 -4.27 -14.49 -6.67
C GLY A 194 -3.63 -15.34 -5.58
N SER A 195 -4.23 -15.37 -4.39
CA SER A 195 -3.84 -16.24 -3.29
C SER A 195 -3.91 -17.73 -3.64
N THR A 196 -4.94 -18.15 -4.38
CA THR A 196 -5.09 -19.55 -4.81
C THR A 196 -4.05 -19.91 -5.88
N LYS A 197 -3.78 -18.99 -6.81
CA LYS A 197 -2.74 -19.17 -7.84
C LYS A 197 -1.35 -19.27 -7.19
N LEU A 198 -1.05 -18.35 -6.28
CA LEU A 198 0.22 -18.33 -5.56
C LEU A 198 0.39 -19.58 -4.67
N ALA A 199 -0.65 -20.03 -3.99
CA ALA A 199 -0.57 -21.23 -3.16
C ALA A 199 -0.19 -22.48 -3.97
N LYS A 200 -0.66 -22.60 -5.22
CA LYS A 200 -0.25 -23.69 -6.13
C LYS A 200 1.24 -23.58 -6.48
N ILE A 201 1.73 -22.39 -6.83
CA ILE A 201 3.15 -22.16 -7.14
C ILE A 201 4.02 -22.48 -5.92
N LEU A 202 3.65 -21.99 -4.74
CA LEU A 202 4.42 -22.21 -3.51
C LEU A 202 4.44 -23.68 -3.09
N LYS A 203 3.41 -24.48 -3.41
CA LYS A 203 3.38 -25.93 -3.15
C LYS A 203 4.52 -26.65 -3.86
N ASP A 204 4.94 -26.15 -5.02
CA ASP A 204 6.04 -26.73 -5.80
C ASP A 204 7.43 -26.22 -5.33
N ILE A 205 7.49 -25.25 -4.45
CA ILE A 205 8.73 -24.58 -4.00
C ILE A 205 9.09 -24.93 -2.57
N VAL A 206 8.11 -24.90 -1.66
CA VAL A 206 8.37 -25.18 -0.24
C VAL A 206 8.83 -26.62 -0.02
N GLY A 207 9.67 -26.82 0.99
CA GLY A 207 10.33 -28.10 1.25
C GLY A 207 11.50 -28.43 0.31
N LYS A 208 11.75 -27.63 -0.73
CA LYS A 208 12.82 -27.88 -1.72
C LYS A 208 14.01 -26.95 -1.51
N THR A 209 15.14 -27.40 -2.05
CA THR A 209 16.43 -26.68 -2.05
C THR A 209 16.78 -26.24 -3.46
N PHE A 210 17.26 -25.01 -3.61
CA PHE A 210 17.60 -24.35 -4.86
C PHE A 210 19.00 -23.75 -4.78
N ASP A 211 19.71 -23.71 -5.90
CA ASP A 211 20.94 -22.93 -6.02
C ASP A 211 20.67 -21.43 -5.85
N GLY A 212 21.50 -20.72 -5.08
CA GLY A 212 21.35 -19.31 -4.80
C GLY A 212 21.52 -18.43 -6.04
N CYS A 213 20.41 -17.97 -6.61
CA CYS A 213 20.37 -17.27 -7.89
C CYS A 213 19.35 -16.12 -7.91
N ARG A 214 19.30 -15.40 -9.01
CA ARG A 214 18.28 -14.42 -9.36
C ARG A 214 18.16 -14.30 -10.87
N TYR A 215 17.10 -13.65 -11.34
CA TYR A 215 17.08 -13.14 -12.70
C TYR A 215 17.88 -11.85 -12.85
N ASP A 216 18.50 -11.65 -14.00
CA ASP A 216 18.97 -10.33 -14.43
C ASP A 216 17.79 -9.53 -15.06
N LYS A 217 18.06 -8.31 -15.51
CA LYS A 217 17.05 -7.44 -16.14
C LYS A 217 16.51 -7.98 -17.48
N HIS A 218 17.13 -9.01 -18.04
CA HIS A 218 16.74 -9.64 -19.31
C HIS A 218 16.05 -10.99 -19.08
N GLY A 219 15.87 -11.42 -17.82
CA GLY A 219 15.27 -12.70 -17.47
C GLY A 219 16.24 -13.88 -17.51
N ASN A 220 17.56 -13.65 -17.60
CA ASN A 220 18.54 -14.73 -17.53
C ASN A 220 18.83 -15.07 -16.07
N THR A 221 18.95 -16.36 -15.76
CA THR A 221 19.37 -16.84 -14.44
C THR A 221 20.85 -16.55 -14.24
N ILE A 222 21.17 -15.86 -13.14
CA ILE A 222 22.55 -15.58 -12.72
C ILE A 222 22.75 -15.94 -11.26
N PRO A 223 23.96 -16.47 -10.89
CA PRO A 223 24.28 -16.76 -9.49
C PRO A 223 24.26 -15.51 -8.63
N PHE A 224 23.90 -15.65 -7.35
CA PHE A 224 23.86 -14.54 -6.40
C PHE A 224 24.53 -14.89 -5.07
N ARG A 225 25.47 -14.04 -4.62
CA ARG A 225 26.30 -14.25 -3.41
C ARG A 225 25.95 -13.31 -2.25
N GLY A 226 24.98 -12.42 -2.42
CA GLY A 226 24.66 -11.39 -1.43
C GLY A 226 23.80 -11.88 -0.26
N THR A 227 23.62 -10.99 0.72
CA THR A 227 22.80 -11.29 1.92
C THR A 227 21.33 -11.52 1.63
N GLN A 228 20.84 -11.09 0.47
CA GLN A 228 19.45 -11.23 0.02
C GLN A 228 19.20 -12.50 -0.80
N VAL A 229 20.13 -13.46 -0.79
CA VAL A 229 20.05 -14.66 -1.62
C VAL A 229 18.74 -15.41 -1.45
N CYS A 230 18.20 -15.55 -0.23
CA CYS A 230 16.94 -16.25 0.00
C CYS A 230 15.75 -15.56 -0.72
N GLY A 231 15.68 -14.24 -0.65
CA GLY A 231 14.60 -13.48 -1.33
C GLY A 231 14.68 -13.62 -2.85
N TYR A 232 15.84 -13.34 -3.42
CA TYR A 232 16.03 -13.44 -4.87
C TYR A 232 15.87 -14.87 -5.42
N THR A 233 16.26 -15.88 -4.65
CA THR A 233 16.05 -17.29 -5.04
C THR A 233 14.57 -17.65 -5.00
N LEU A 234 13.79 -17.10 -4.05
CA LEU A 234 12.33 -17.28 -4.03
C LEU A 234 11.67 -16.59 -5.21
N GLU A 235 12.02 -15.33 -5.48
CA GLU A 235 11.51 -14.61 -6.66
C GLU A 235 11.82 -15.39 -7.95
N HIS A 236 13.05 -15.90 -8.08
CA HIS A 236 13.44 -16.73 -9.22
C HIS A 236 12.61 -18.02 -9.31
N ALA A 237 12.42 -18.74 -8.19
CA ALA A 237 11.62 -19.97 -8.15
C ALA A 237 10.13 -19.71 -8.47
N CYS A 238 9.63 -18.51 -8.19
CA CYS A 238 8.28 -18.06 -8.58
C CYS A 238 8.23 -17.48 -10.00
N GLU A 239 9.32 -17.53 -10.77
CA GLU A 239 9.43 -16.97 -12.13
C GLU A 239 9.21 -15.46 -12.20
N ILE A 240 9.52 -14.74 -11.11
CA ILE A 240 9.37 -13.28 -11.04
C ILE A 240 10.61 -12.62 -11.65
N ILE A 241 10.43 -12.00 -12.82
CA ILE A 241 11.46 -11.17 -13.44
C ILE A 241 11.50 -9.82 -12.73
N PRO A 242 12.69 -9.32 -12.31
CA PRO A 242 12.80 -8.04 -11.66
C PRO A 242 12.15 -6.92 -12.46
N ASN A 243 11.17 -6.26 -11.87
CA ASN A 243 10.48 -5.13 -12.45
C ASN A 243 10.44 -3.95 -11.45
N SER A 244 9.97 -2.80 -11.88
CA SER A 244 9.80 -1.61 -11.03
C SER A 244 8.38 -1.51 -10.45
N ASP A 245 7.58 -2.58 -10.51
CA ASP A 245 6.22 -2.58 -9.99
C ASP A 245 6.23 -2.42 -8.46
N LYS A 246 5.35 -1.55 -7.97
CA LYS A 246 5.23 -1.24 -6.54
C LYS A 246 4.17 -2.11 -5.84
N ASN A 247 3.41 -2.92 -6.57
CA ASN A 247 2.18 -3.57 -6.11
C ASN A 247 2.34 -5.05 -5.74
N GLY A 248 3.32 -5.36 -4.91
CA GLY A 248 3.62 -6.74 -4.53
C GLY A 248 4.37 -7.53 -5.62
N ASP A 249 4.97 -8.65 -5.25
CA ASP A 249 5.90 -9.38 -6.11
C ASP A 249 5.16 -10.23 -7.17
N ILE A 250 4.03 -10.84 -6.80
CA ILE A 250 3.26 -11.72 -7.68
C ILE A 250 1.75 -11.65 -7.34
N PHE A 251 0.90 -11.43 -8.33
CA PHE A 251 -0.58 -11.31 -8.17
C PHE A 251 -1.00 -10.23 -7.15
N GLY A 252 -0.18 -9.20 -6.93
CA GLY A 252 -0.40 -8.19 -5.91
C GLY A 252 -0.08 -8.64 -4.48
N ILE A 253 0.61 -9.77 -4.31
CA ILE A 253 1.00 -10.35 -3.03
C ILE A 253 2.51 -10.19 -2.85
N GLU A 254 2.93 -9.63 -1.72
CA GLU A 254 4.34 -9.50 -1.36
C GLU A 254 4.89 -10.83 -0.84
N LEU A 255 6.09 -11.20 -1.25
CA LEU A 255 6.81 -12.37 -0.76
C LEU A 255 7.96 -11.94 0.17
N LYS A 256 8.03 -12.50 1.35
CA LYS A 256 9.13 -12.24 2.29
C LYS A 256 9.73 -13.52 2.83
N THR A 257 11.01 -13.75 2.52
CA THR A 257 11.77 -14.81 3.16
C THR A 257 12.35 -14.34 4.49
N HIS A 258 12.46 -15.23 5.44
CA HIS A 258 13.17 -14.97 6.69
C HIS A 258 13.96 -16.19 7.16
N THR A 259 15.20 -15.93 7.57
CA THR A 259 16.10 -16.96 8.16
C THR A 259 16.08 -16.91 9.69
N GLN A 260 15.46 -15.91 10.27
CA GLN A 260 15.33 -15.68 11.71
C GLN A 260 13.97 -15.08 12.01
N LYS A 261 13.58 -15.04 13.28
CA LYS A 261 12.32 -14.42 13.74
C LYS A 261 12.26 -12.91 13.46
N LYS A 262 13.45 -12.24 13.50
CA LYS A 262 13.57 -10.80 13.22
C LYS A 262 13.48 -10.55 11.72
N VAL A 263 12.51 -9.73 11.31
CA VAL A 263 12.22 -9.43 9.90
C VAL A 263 12.26 -7.94 9.65
N THR A 264 12.81 -7.54 8.49
CA THR A 264 12.65 -6.19 7.95
C THR A 264 11.35 -6.14 7.15
N LEU A 265 10.43 -5.29 7.57
CA LEU A 265 9.12 -5.16 6.94
C LEU A 265 9.20 -4.27 5.68
N PHE A 266 9.74 -3.07 5.83
CA PHE A 266 9.88 -2.09 4.75
C PHE A 266 11.02 -1.11 5.05
N THR A 267 11.42 -0.31 4.05
CA THR A 267 12.60 0.54 4.12
C THR A 267 12.38 1.94 3.52
N PRO A 268 11.33 2.67 3.86
CA PRO A 268 11.14 4.03 3.36
C PRO A 268 12.21 4.95 3.92
N GLU A 269 12.80 5.76 3.07
CA GLU A 269 13.69 6.83 3.53
C GLU A 269 12.87 8.04 3.98
N PRO A 270 13.35 8.81 4.99
CA PRO A 270 12.70 10.04 5.42
C PRO A 270 12.48 11.01 4.25
N ASP A 271 11.33 11.67 4.21
CA ASP A 271 10.97 12.62 3.18
C ASP A 271 10.88 14.08 3.65
N PHE A 272 11.13 14.32 4.96
CA PHE A 272 11.29 15.66 5.52
C PHE A 272 12.25 15.66 6.73
N GLY A 273 12.61 16.87 7.23
CA GLY A 273 13.58 17.10 8.30
C GLY A 273 15.04 17.08 7.81
N ASP A 274 15.97 17.31 8.73
CA ASP A 274 17.41 17.48 8.44
C ASP A 274 17.98 16.38 7.56
N TYR A 275 17.55 15.12 7.77
CA TYR A 275 17.96 13.97 6.94
C TYR A 275 17.66 14.18 5.45
N LYS A 276 16.52 14.79 5.15
CA LYS A 276 16.12 15.06 3.76
C LYS A 276 16.84 16.28 3.22
N ASP A 277 16.98 17.31 4.02
CA ASP A 277 17.50 18.61 3.61
C ASP A 277 19.03 18.57 3.43
N ASP A 278 19.74 18.02 4.42
CA ASP A 278 21.20 17.82 4.36
C ASP A 278 21.61 16.50 5.03
N TYR A 279 21.65 15.45 4.24
CA TYR A 279 22.03 14.12 4.70
C TYR A 279 23.43 14.07 5.33
N ALA A 280 24.39 14.84 4.81
CA ALA A 280 25.74 14.83 5.32
C ALA A 280 25.83 15.48 6.69
N SER A 281 25.16 16.61 6.88
CA SER A 281 25.05 17.28 8.17
C SER A 281 24.32 16.39 9.18
N PHE A 282 23.17 15.83 8.82
CA PHE A 282 22.42 14.90 9.66
C PHE A 282 23.31 13.74 10.16
N MET A 283 24.07 13.10 9.27
CA MET A 283 24.93 11.97 9.63
C MET A 283 26.09 12.37 10.53
N LYS A 284 26.64 13.57 10.36
CA LYS A 284 27.73 14.09 11.23
C LYS A 284 27.23 14.49 12.61
N THR A 285 26.01 15.01 12.70
CA THR A 285 25.41 15.46 13.97
C THR A 285 24.93 14.28 14.82
N ASN A 286 24.26 13.30 14.20
CA ASN A 286 23.55 12.24 14.93
C ASN A 286 24.26 10.87 14.87
N GLY A 287 25.32 10.75 14.07
CA GLY A 287 26.07 9.52 13.87
C GLY A 287 27.40 9.49 14.59
N TYR A 288 28.15 8.44 14.32
CA TYR A 288 29.52 8.25 14.77
C TYR A 288 30.41 7.79 13.61
N GLN A 289 31.73 8.03 13.72
CA GLN A 289 32.70 7.53 12.74
C GLN A 289 33.09 6.08 13.02
N ASP A 290 33.14 5.26 11.97
CA ASP A 290 33.73 3.94 12.01
C ASP A 290 35.27 4.03 11.84
N THR A 291 35.98 2.90 11.96
CA THR A 291 37.45 2.82 11.84
C THR A 291 38.00 3.24 10.46
N GLN A 292 37.11 3.33 9.46
CA GLN A 292 37.43 3.77 8.10
C GLN A 292 37.10 5.26 7.87
N GLY A 293 36.65 5.97 8.91
CA GLY A 293 36.28 7.37 8.84
C GLY A 293 34.90 7.61 8.24
N ASN A 294 34.12 6.57 7.93
CA ASN A 294 32.75 6.73 7.46
C ASN A 294 31.81 7.05 8.64
N TRP A 295 30.82 7.92 8.40
CA TRP A 295 29.78 8.17 9.39
C TRP A 295 28.70 7.09 9.32
N ARG A 296 28.31 6.60 10.49
CA ARG A 296 27.29 5.56 10.69
C ARG A 296 26.24 6.03 11.66
N LEU A 297 24.99 5.64 11.43
CA LEU A 297 23.92 5.76 12.41
C LEU A 297 23.36 4.36 12.63
N THR A 298 23.49 3.84 13.84
CA THR A 298 23.01 2.50 14.20
C THR A 298 22.35 2.51 15.56
N GLY A 299 21.57 1.50 15.84
CA GLY A 299 20.85 1.35 17.10
C GLY A 299 19.34 1.33 16.87
N VAL A 300 18.68 0.56 17.71
CA VAL A 300 17.23 0.44 17.67
C VAL A 300 16.59 1.70 18.22
N HIS A 301 15.64 2.26 17.47
CA HIS A 301 14.77 3.36 17.89
C HIS A 301 13.35 2.83 18.03
N LYS A 302 12.87 2.75 19.25
CA LYS A 302 11.46 2.48 19.57
C LYS A 302 10.77 3.78 19.93
N ALA A 303 9.48 3.87 19.65
CA ALA A 303 8.73 5.08 19.95
C ALA A 303 8.80 5.44 21.45
N ASN A 304 8.95 6.73 21.72
CA ASN A 304 9.03 7.33 23.05
C ASN A 304 10.22 6.87 23.91
N ILE A 305 11.22 6.21 23.31
CA ILE A 305 12.43 5.75 24.00
C ILE A 305 13.65 6.43 23.38
N LEU A 306 14.42 7.16 24.21
CA LEU A 306 15.66 7.78 23.79
C LEU A 306 16.69 6.71 23.38
N SER A 307 17.15 6.76 22.13
CA SER A 307 18.24 5.94 21.67
C SER A 307 19.58 6.48 22.18
N LYS A 308 20.22 5.74 23.07
CA LYS A 308 21.52 6.16 23.68
C LYS A 308 22.63 6.34 22.65
N LYS A 309 22.54 5.70 21.47
CA LYS A 309 23.57 5.78 20.44
C LYS A 309 23.49 7.04 19.60
N SER A 310 22.29 7.48 19.29
CA SER A 310 22.04 8.63 18.41
C SER A 310 21.61 9.90 19.17
N GLY A 311 21.15 9.75 20.41
CA GLY A 311 20.52 10.86 21.13
C GLY A 311 19.13 11.23 20.60
N LEU A 312 18.55 10.41 19.74
CA LEU A 312 17.25 10.68 19.08
C LEU A 312 16.13 9.86 19.70
N THR A 313 14.93 10.41 19.69
CA THR A 313 13.69 9.73 20.10
C THR A 313 12.76 9.59 18.90
N LEU A 314 12.27 8.39 18.66
CA LEU A 314 11.23 8.14 17.68
C LEU A 314 9.87 8.53 18.27
N LYS A 315 9.05 9.26 17.52
CA LYS A 315 7.69 9.63 17.94
C LYS A 315 6.70 9.41 16.81
N VAL A 316 5.50 8.98 17.17
CA VAL A 316 4.32 9.05 16.29
C VAL A 316 3.61 10.35 16.64
N ARG A 317 3.29 11.17 15.64
CA ARG A 317 2.55 12.41 15.83
C ARG A 317 1.19 12.32 15.16
N ALA A 318 0.21 12.95 15.77
CA ALA A 318 -1.12 13.10 15.23
C ALA A 318 -1.52 14.58 15.23
N LYS A 319 -2.22 15.00 14.18
CA LYS A 319 -2.75 16.36 14.06
C LYS A 319 -4.26 16.29 13.91
N LYS A 320 -4.95 17.16 14.62
CA LYS A 320 -6.39 17.31 14.59
C LYS A 320 -6.76 18.71 14.15
N TYR A 321 -7.68 18.79 13.21
CA TYR A 321 -8.26 20.06 12.81
C TYR A 321 -9.37 20.45 13.77
N VAL A 322 -9.21 21.58 14.43
CA VAL A 322 -10.23 22.16 15.33
C VAL A 322 -11.12 23.10 14.53
N LYS A 323 -12.40 22.73 14.38
CA LYS A 323 -13.36 23.48 13.54
C LYS A 323 -13.63 24.88 14.05
N GLU A 324 -13.65 25.04 15.35
CA GLU A 324 -13.96 26.29 16.06
C GLU A 324 -12.88 27.34 15.80
N SER A 325 -11.62 26.98 16.00
CA SER A 325 -10.46 27.88 15.76
C SER A 325 -9.99 27.88 14.31
N LYS A 326 -10.39 26.88 13.50
CA LYS A 326 -9.89 26.62 12.14
C LYS A 326 -8.39 26.37 12.08
N GLU A 327 -7.84 25.81 13.14
CA GLU A 327 -6.41 25.54 13.30
C GLU A 327 -6.13 24.03 13.38
N TRP A 328 -4.91 23.68 13.02
CA TRP A 328 -4.37 22.36 13.24
C TRP A 328 -3.68 22.31 14.60
N ILE A 329 -4.10 21.37 15.44
CA ILE A 329 -3.45 21.11 16.72
C ILE A 329 -2.71 19.78 16.62
N GLU A 330 -1.42 19.82 16.92
CA GLU A 330 -0.62 18.62 17.11
C GLU A 330 -0.94 18.03 18.48
N THR A 331 -1.20 16.73 18.52
CA THR A 331 -1.50 15.99 19.75
C THR A 331 -0.53 14.82 19.87
N ASP A 332 -0.20 14.46 21.10
CA ASP A 332 0.49 13.21 21.36
C ASP A 332 -0.37 12.03 20.86
N TYR A 333 0.26 11.11 20.14
CA TYR A 333 -0.44 9.95 19.62
C TYR A 333 -0.80 8.99 20.75
N ASP A 334 -2.07 8.67 20.84
CA ASP A 334 -2.65 7.65 21.70
C ASP A 334 -3.53 6.71 20.84
N PRO A 335 -3.23 5.41 20.76
CA PRO A 335 -3.95 4.48 19.89
C PRO A 335 -5.44 4.33 20.23
N GLU A 336 -5.86 4.68 21.46
CA GLU A 336 -7.28 4.61 21.85
C GLU A 336 -8.08 5.85 21.39
N THR A 337 -7.42 6.98 21.26
CA THR A 337 -8.06 8.25 20.88
C THR A 337 -7.70 8.73 19.49
N CYS A 338 -6.51 8.34 18.99
CA CYS A 338 -6.01 8.68 17.67
C CYS A 338 -6.23 7.51 16.70
N SER A 339 -7.02 7.73 15.67
CA SER A 339 -7.16 6.81 14.53
C SER A 339 -7.25 7.64 13.25
N THR A 340 -7.02 7.03 12.10
CA THR A 340 -7.22 7.67 10.80
C THR A 340 -8.65 8.17 10.61
N ALA A 341 -9.59 7.60 11.36
CA ALA A 341 -10.98 8.04 11.40
C ALA A 341 -11.20 9.28 12.29
N LYS A 342 -10.33 9.57 13.25
CA LYS A 342 -10.49 10.64 14.23
C LYS A 342 -9.45 11.75 14.07
N MET A 343 -8.27 11.40 13.52
CA MET A 343 -7.17 12.33 13.27
C MET A 343 -7.11 12.68 11.80
N ASP A 344 -6.72 13.89 11.55
CA ASP A 344 -6.71 14.44 10.21
C ASP A 344 -5.39 14.17 9.49
N TYR A 345 -4.33 13.94 10.26
CA TYR A 345 -3.01 13.62 9.75
C TYR A 345 -2.16 12.91 10.81
N MET A 346 -1.34 11.97 10.38
CA MET A 346 -0.36 11.27 11.22
C MET A 346 0.97 11.13 10.47
N ASP A 347 2.06 11.25 11.21
CA ASP A 347 3.41 11.01 10.70
C ASP A 347 4.30 10.38 11.79
N VAL A 348 5.52 9.99 11.40
CA VAL A 348 6.52 9.46 12.32
C VAL A 348 7.79 10.28 12.19
N VAL A 349 8.38 10.67 13.32
CA VAL A 349 9.57 11.51 13.34
C VAL A 349 10.64 11.01 14.29
N LEU A 350 11.90 11.30 13.97
CA LEU A 350 13.01 11.30 14.91
C LEU A 350 13.25 12.73 15.38
N VAL A 351 13.24 12.93 16.69
CA VAL A 351 13.50 14.24 17.29
C VAL A 351 14.72 14.19 18.22
N ASN A 352 15.42 15.30 18.33
CA ASN A 352 16.49 15.48 19.30
C ASN A 352 15.93 15.89 20.68
N SER A 353 16.80 16.20 21.64
CA SER A 353 16.43 16.62 23.00
C SER A 353 15.65 17.93 23.07
N GLU A 354 15.72 18.76 22.03
CA GLU A 354 15.00 20.02 21.90
C GLU A 354 13.68 19.88 21.15
N ASN A 355 13.23 18.64 20.85
CA ASN A 355 12.10 18.31 20.02
C ASN A 355 12.22 18.80 18.55
N HIS A 356 13.43 19.17 18.10
CA HIS A 356 13.67 19.46 16.68
C HIS A 356 13.59 18.18 15.83
N ILE A 357 12.91 18.26 14.69
CA ILE A 357 12.70 17.13 13.78
C ILE A 357 13.95 16.92 12.93
N THR A 358 14.69 15.87 13.23
CA THR A 358 15.90 15.52 12.50
C THR A 358 15.64 14.63 11.28
N ALA A 359 14.61 13.79 11.34
CA ALA A 359 14.15 12.97 10.22
C ALA A 359 12.66 12.70 10.38
N GLY A 360 11.92 12.63 9.27
CA GLY A 360 10.48 12.38 9.32
C GLY A 360 10.00 11.58 8.12
N TRP A 361 8.93 10.81 8.36
CA TRP A 361 8.21 10.02 7.37
C TRP A 361 6.75 10.49 7.37
N SER A 362 6.34 11.11 6.28
CA SER A 362 4.96 11.53 6.07
C SER A 362 4.01 10.33 6.01
N TYR A 363 2.71 10.59 6.23
CA TYR A 363 1.66 9.60 6.05
C TYR A 363 1.75 8.96 4.66
N GLU A 364 1.90 9.78 3.63
CA GLU A 364 1.98 9.37 2.23
C GLU A 364 3.20 8.48 1.98
N ARG A 365 4.33 8.87 2.57
CA ARG A 365 5.58 8.08 2.46
C ARG A 365 5.44 6.71 3.06
N LEU A 366 4.83 6.61 4.23
CA LEU A 366 4.59 5.35 4.91
C LEU A 366 3.57 4.50 4.14
N MET A 367 2.46 5.08 3.68
CA MET A 367 1.43 4.35 2.97
C MET A 367 1.88 3.85 1.61
N ASN A 368 2.67 4.62 0.87
CA ASN A 368 3.27 4.18 -0.40
C ASN A 368 4.22 2.98 -0.25
N CYS A 369 4.77 2.76 0.95
CA CYS A 369 5.64 1.61 1.22
C CYS A 369 4.93 0.47 1.95
N TRP A 370 4.10 0.81 2.95
CA TRP A 370 3.39 -0.17 3.77
C TRP A 370 2.14 -0.69 3.06
N GLY A 371 1.25 0.21 2.67
CA GLY A 371 -0.03 -0.16 2.08
C GLY A 371 0.11 -0.99 0.82
N ALA A 372 0.99 -0.57 -0.10
CA ALA A 372 1.22 -1.27 -1.36
C ALA A 372 1.76 -2.70 -1.19
N LYS A 373 2.55 -2.95 -0.13
CA LYS A 373 3.30 -4.19 0.04
C LYS A 373 2.79 -5.10 1.15
N HIS A 374 2.05 -4.57 2.12
CA HIS A 374 1.66 -5.33 3.31
C HIS A 374 0.18 -5.65 3.41
N ASN A 375 -0.61 -5.31 2.40
CA ASN A 375 -2.01 -5.66 2.45
C ASN A 375 -2.28 -7.17 2.27
N GLU A 376 -1.47 -7.84 1.46
CA GLU A 376 -1.36 -9.29 1.44
C GLU A 376 0.10 -9.68 1.30
N VAL A 377 0.61 -10.45 2.26
CA VAL A 377 2.02 -10.86 2.31
C VAL A 377 2.14 -12.30 2.78
N VAL A 378 3.08 -13.02 2.17
CA VAL A 378 3.44 -14.38 2.57
C VAL A 378 4.84 -14.38 3.14
N TYR A 379 4.97 -14.76 4.39
CA TYR A 379 6.25 -14.97 5.06
C TYR A 379 6.65 -16.43 4.95
N ILE A 380 7.82 -16.69 4.35
CA ILE A 380 8.32 -18.02 4.04
C ILE A 380 9.63 -18.22 4.80
N PRO A 381 9.70 -19.17 5.73
CA PRO A 381 10.95 -19.53 6.37
C PRO A 381 11.95 -20.01 5.32
N ALA A 382 13.19 -19.58 5.44
CA ALA A 382 14.26 -20.04 4.57
C ALA A 382 15.53 -20.30 5.37
N SER A 383 16.32 -21.26 4.95
CA SER A 383 17.67 -21.48 5.41
C SER A 383 18.63 -21.40 4.23
N LYS A 384 19.85 -21.00 4.50
CA LYS A 384 20.93 -21.02 3.50
C LYS A 384 22.17 -21.68 4.07
N GLN A 385 22.82 -22.42 3.23
CA GLN A 385 24.10 -23.05 3.51
C GLN A 385 25.06 -22.86 2.34
N GLU A 386 26.32 -23.14 2.50
CA GLU A 386 27.26 -23.17 1.38
C GLU A 386 26.84 -24.27 0.41
N ASN A 387 26.92 -24.00 -0.89
CA ASN A 387 26.52 -24.96 -1.89
C ASN A 387 27.38 -26.23 -1.78
N SER A 388 26.77 -27.37 -1.67
CA SER A 388 27.42 -28.66 -1.50
C SER A 388 28.15 -29.12 -2.77
N ASN A 389 27.70 -28.69 -3.95
CA ASN A 389 28.27 -29.05 -5.24
C ASN A 389 29.42 -28.10 -5.62
N GLU A 390 30.63 -28.66 -5.78
CA GLU A 390 31.84 -27.89 -6.11
C GLU A 390 31.77 -27.23 -7.49
N GLU A 391 31.24 -27.92 -8.51
CA GLU A 391 31.08 -27.40 -9.86
C GLU A 391 30.15 -26.16 -9.83
N LYS A 392 29.06 -26.23 -9.05
CA LYS A 392 28.13 -25.11 -8.88
C LYS A 392 28.78 -23.91 -8.17
N ARG A 393 29.66 -24.16 -7.20
CA ARG A 393 30.44 -23.06 -6.55
C ARG A 393 31.38 -22.39 -7.55
N GLU A 394 32.03 -23.17 -8.44
CA GLU A 394 32.88 -22.63 -9.50
C GLU A 394 32.10 -21.80 -10.52
N GLU A 395 30.88 -22.21 -10.86
CA GLU A 395 29.94 -21.46 -11.67
C GLU A 395 29.42 -20.17 -10.97
N GLY A 396 29.69 -20.01 -9.68
CA GLY A 396 29.34 -18.81 -8.88
C GLY A 396 28.16 -18.97 -7.95
N TYR A 397 27.50 -20.14 -7.90
CA TYR A 397 26.42 -20.45 -6.98
C TYR A 397 26.97 -20.77 -5.58
N ALA A 398 27.26 -19.72 -4.81
CA ALA A 398 27.91 -19.86 -3.51
C ALA A 398 27.04 -20.52 -2.44
N PHE A 399 25.73 -20.46 -2.57
CA PHE A 399 24.78 -20.91 -1.56
C PHE A 399 23.70 -21.82 -2.16
N GLU A 400 23.22 -22.74 -1.33
CA GLU A 400 21.93 -23.41 -1.47
C GLU A 400 20.92 -22.78 -0.52
N VAL A 401 19.69 -22.62 -0.98
CA VAL A 401 18.57 -22.05 -0.22
C VAL A 401 17.46 -23.07 -0.13
N THR A 402 17.04 -23.40 1.09
CA THR A 402 15.91 -24.29 1.36
C THR A 402 14.76 -23.51 1.92
N PHE A 403 13.56 -23.67 1.36
CA PHE A 403 12.33 -23.02 1.83
C PHE A 403 11.54 -23.95 2.75
N GLY A 404 11.10 -23.42 3.90
CA GLY A 404 10.35 -24.20 4.87
C GLY A 404 8.88 -24.37 4.45
N GLU A 405 8.27 -25.48 4.89
CA GLU A 405 6.90 -25.86 4.52
C GLU A 405 5.83 -25.07 5.27
N LYS A 406 6.15 -24.59 6.48
CA LYS A 406 5.22 -23.83 7.32
C LYS A 406 5.30 -22.35 7.00
N ILE A 407 4.43 -21.90 6.12
CA ILE A 407 4.33 -20.50 5.73
C ILE A 407 3.30 -19.75 6.57
N MET A 408 3.49 -18.45 6.70
CA MET A 408 2.51 -17.55 7.33
C MET A 408 1.96 -16.59 6.27
N TRP A 409 0.65 -16.66 6.07
CA TRP A 409 -0.08 -15.84 5.13
C TRP A 409 -0.87 -14.76 5.87
N CYS A 410 -0.57 -13.51 5.60
CA CYS A 410 -1.18 -12.37 6.29
C CYS A 410 -1.97 -11.52 5.29
N LYS A 411 -3.15 -11.06 5.70
CA LYS A 411 -4.04 -10.23 4.88
C LYS A 411 -4.62 -9.09 5.68
N ASN A 412 -4.98 -8.05 4.95
CA ASN A 412 -5.67 -6.86 5.43
C ASN A 412 -4.89 -6.17 6.55
N THR A 413 -4.28 -5.07 6.22
CA THR A 413 -3.65 -4.17 7.19
C THR A 413 -4.22 -2.77 7.03
N THR A 414 -4.18 -1.99 8.09
CA THR A 414 -4.65 -0.60 8.10
C THR A 414 -3.53 0.35 8.51
N ALA A 415 -3.68 1.62 8.20
CA ALA A 415 -2.79 2.66 8.70
C ALA A 415 -2.79 2.71 10.23
N ASP A 416 -3.96 2.53 10.85
CA ASP A 416 -4.10 2.51 12.31
C ASP A 416 -3.27 1.38 12.95
N GLN A 417 -3.29 0.19 12.37
CA GLN A 417 -2.45 -0.94 12.82
C GLN A 417 -0.96 -0.61 12.71
N LEU A 418 -0.53 0.03 11.62
CA LEU A 418 0.86 0.46 11.44
C LEU A 418 1.29 1.46 12.51
N PHE A 419 0.53 2.57 12.68
CA PHE A 419 0.89 3.62 13.63
C PHE A 419 0.85 3.12 15.08
N LYS A 420 -0.15 2.32 15.42
CA LYS A 420 -0.24 1.63 16.73
C LYS A 420 0.97 0.75 16.97
N ALA A 421 1.34 -0.10 16.01
CA ALA A 421 2.49 -1.00 16.14
C ALA A 421 3.83 -0.25 16.28
N ILE A 422 3.99 0.88 15.61
CA ILE A 422 5.17 1.75 15.78
C ILE A 422 5.16 2.38 17.17
N HIS A 423 4.01 2.93 17.60
CA HIS A 423 3.89 3.57 18.91
C HIS A 423 4.17 2.60 20.07
N GLU A 424 3.68 1.38 19.98
CA GLU A 424 3.90 0.33 21.00
C GLU A 424 5.32 -0.31 20.91
N GLY A 425 6.10 0.05 19.89
CA GLY A 425 7.45 -0.47 19.68
C GLY A 425 7.49 -1.93 19.19
N THR A 426 6.36 -2.47 18.73
CA THR A 426 6.27 -3.74 18.00
C THR A 426 7.04 -3.62 16.70
N ILE A 427 6.80 -2.53 15.94
CA ILE A 427 7.64 -2.09 14.83
C ILE A 427 8.63 -1.06 15.37
N PHE A 428 9.87 -1.18 15.03
CA PHE A 428 10.93 -0.25 15.40
C PHE A 428 11.84 0.08 14.22
N LEU A 429 12.46 1.24 14.27
CA LEU A 429 13.47 1.65 13.30
C LEU A 429 14.84 1.12 13.73
N ASP A 430 15.51 0.36 12.85
CA ASP A 430 16.86 -0.17 13.00
C ASP A 430 17.72 0.34 11.83
N PRO A 431 18.13 1.61 11.86
CA PRO A 431 18.79 2.24 10.72
C PRO A 431 20.21 1.71 10.53
N ALA A 432 20.64 1.67 9.30
CA ALA A 432 22.02 1.32 8.95
C ALA A 432 22.57 2.19 7.79
N PRO A 433 22.36 3.50 7.79
CA PRO A 433 22.92 4.38 6.78
C PRO A 433 24.44 4.49 6.92
N LYS A 434 25.08 4.85 5.82
CA LYS A 434 26.50 5.15 5.74
C LYS A 434 26.71 6.43 4.93
N LEU A 435 27.38 7.42 5.51
CA LEU A 435 27.98 8.51 4.77
C LEU A 435 29.46 8.15 4.59
N HIS A 436 29.88 7.94 3.35
CA HIS A 436 31.26 7.57 3.03
C HIS A 436 32.21 8.76 3.26
N ALA A 437 33.41 8.49 3.77
CA ALA A 437 34.37 9.54 4.16
C ALA A 437 34.78 10.46 3.00
N THR A 438 34.93 9.91 1.80
CA THR A 438 35.51 10.63 0.65
C THR A 438 34.71 10.47 -0.64
N ASP A 439 33.90 9.44 -0.79
CA ASP A 439 33.18 9.13 -2.03
C ASP A 439 31.67 9.11 -1.82
N PRO A 440 30.93 10.18 -2.20
CA PRO A 440 29.50 10.24 -2.04
C PRO A 440 28.72 9.16 -2.82
N SER A 441 29.30 8.58 -3.87
CA SER A 441 28.66 7.50 -4.64
C SER A 441 28.51 6.20 -3.84
N GLN A 442 29.31 6.05 -2.79
CA GLN A 442 29.26 4.92 -1.87
C GLN A 442 28.37 5.15 -0.64
N ASN A 443 27.68 6.29 -0.59
CA ASN A 443 26.71 6.56 0.46
C ASN A 443 25.58 5.52 0.40
N LYS A 444 25.13 5.09 1.56
CA LYS A 444 24.00 4.18 1.67
C LYS A 444 22.95 4.79 2.60
N ARG A 445 21.77 4.95 2.08
CA ARG A 445 20.60 5.30 2.86
C ARG A 445 19.88 4.01 3.21
N ARG A 446 19.58 3.77 4.49
CA ARG A 446 18.95 2.53 4.98
C ARG A 446 18.13 2.79 6.23
N SER A 447 16.85 3.03 6.05
CA SER A 447 15.89 3.18 7.13
C SER A 447 15.07 1.90 7.24
N GLN A 448 15.58 0.93 8.02
CA GLN A 448 14.97 -0.40 8.14
C GLN A 448 13.93 -0.41 9.26
N TRP A 449 12.67 -0.64 8.91
CA TRP A 449 11.60 -0.87 9.86
C TRP A 449 11.42 -2.36 10.09
N ARG A 450 11.51 -2.78 11.32
CA ARG A 450 11.68 -4.19 11.69
C ARG A 450 10.77 -4.61 12.84
N VAL A 451 10.55 -5.91 12.92
CA VAL A 451 9.96 -6.61 14.08
C VAL A 451 10.95 -7.63 14.61
N ASN A 452 10.91 -7.91 15.93
CA ASN A 452 11.79 -8.91 16.53
C ASN A 452 11.30 -10.35 16.27
N ASP A 453 10.00 -10.53 16.17
CA ASP A 453 9.37 -11.83 15.93
C ASP A 453 8.11 -11.60 15.09
N ILE A 454 8.20 -11.99 13.81
CA ILE A 454 7.11 -11.73 12.87
C ILE A 454 5.86 -12.55 13.21
N ALA A 455 6.01 -13.77 13.71
CA ALA A 455 4.86 -14.60 14.08
C ALA A 455 4.05 -14.00 15.24
N LYS A 456 4.72 -13.32 16.17
CA LYS A 456 4.05 -12.59 17.26
C LYS A 456 3.49 -11.26 16.83
N ALA A 457 4.22 -10.54 15.96
CA ALA A 457 3.80 -9.23 15.50
C ALA A 457 2.62 -9.30 14.52
N ALA A 458 2.50 -10.38 13.75
CA ALA A 458 1.52 -10.49 12.68
C ALA A 458 0.08 -10.25 13.13
N THR A 459 -0.32 -10.76 14.30
CA THR A 459 -1.67 -10.58 14.85
C THR A 459 -2.00 -9.12 15.21
N THR A 460 -0.99 -8.29 15.42
CA THR A 460 -1.17 -6.83 15.63
C THR A 460 -1.20 -6.09 14.29
N LEU A 461 -0.48 -6.59 13.28
CA LEU A 461 -0.27 -5.91 12.01
C LEU A 461 -1.32 -6.22 10.95
N TYR A 462 -2.00 -7.36 11.07
CA TYR A 462 -2.93 -7.87 10.06
C TYR A 462 -4.23 -8.32 10.70
N GLU A 463 -5.34 -8.19 9.98
CA GLU A 463 -6.63 -8.70 10.44
C GLU A 463 -6.74 -10.22 10.32
N GLU A 464 -6.08 -10.78 9.29
CA GLU A 464 -6.07 -12.21 9.04
C GLU A 464 -4.63 -12.74 9.04
N VAL A 465 -4.37 -13.74 9.88
CA VAL A 465 -3.08 -14.44 9.94
C VAL A 465 -3.35 -15.95 9.87
N LEU A 466 -2.92 -16.56 8.77
CA LEU A 466 -3.13 -17.98 8.50
C LEU A 466 -1.76 -18.69 8.45
N PHE A 467 -1.57 -19.66 9.33
CA PHE A 467 -0.45 -20.59 9.22
C PHE A 467 -0.87 -21.76 8.31
N ARG A 468 -0.14 -21.97 7.25
CA ARG A 468 -0.40 -23.05 6.29
C ARG A 468 0.82 -23.94 6.19
N GLU A 469 0.62 -25.23 6.29
CA GLU A 469 1.60 -26.23 5.92
C GLU A 469 1.27 -26.64 4.47
N LEU A 470 2.15 -26.26 3.54
CA LEU A 470 2.01 -26.64 2.14
C LEU A 470 2.87 -27.90 1.96
N ALA A 471 2.32 -29.07 2.36
CA ALA A 471 3.01 -30.33 2.12
C ALA A 471 3.12 -30.60 0.60
N THR A 472 4.29 -31.00 0.14
CA THR A 472 4.47 -31.66 -1.16
C THR A 472 3.82 -33.05 -1.08
N GLU A 473 2.85 -33.32 -1.94
CA GLU A 473 2.35 -34.70 -2.16
C GLU A 473 3.44 -35.56 -2.76
#